data_e4cd19d3e5a565ef981eedc7ae843520
#
_entry.id   e4cd19d3e5a565ef981eedc7ae843520
#
_cell.length_a   1.000
_cell.length_b   1.000
_cell.length_c   1.000
_cell.angle_alpha   90.00
_cell.angle_beta   90.00
_cell.angle_gamma   90.00
#
_symmetry.space_group_name_H-M   'P 1'
#
loop_
_entity.id
_entity.type
_entity.pdbx_description
1 polymer ?
#
loop_
_entity_poly.entity_id
_entity_poly.type
_entity_poly.pdbx_seq_one_letter_code
_entity_poly.pdbx_strand_id
1 'polypeptide(L)'
;MMGPNDSYTLSRIGIIGVAPHRFLDVINDERVEKLNLYYFENEKNAYNSIVNCIEKYMPDKKKKFEGFDLPWPTMYNLTLMELSKQKTDGPVMSSEIFSNFPNVFYKFVKDQIACTDVLWIGDNDFDTSFIFATLSSMLGLDYVLSLKETRFVPYGFELEALKRSKFVILPHDGYIDFFKRKYSINLEKKAVFADIDWRSKFVYDFLSNSKVEKLSKKDGKNHVVILSGRVVWNSEETRSQGRYYYVPIIQELLEEGFVVHLHTKVIIESLDNPVYYEPNPYTELMKKFQGSFLIERPIDLNDVENYKLLMRYDLGLLNSGIGGKDEFNEFEKINVPNRFYEYLHAGVVPISPKGMLQYMESKFSDQVLFFKDVSELRSLLNTIDVGSYKPKNFFADFLQTLLDTSENFL
;
A
#
# COMPACT_ATOMS: atom_id res chain seq x y z
N MET A 1 -11.06 5.11 40.56
CA MET A 1 -10.29 3.86 40.36
C MET A 1 -11.22 2.92 39.65
N MET A 2 -11.03 2.77 38.34
CA MET A 2 -11.78 1.83 37.51
C MET A 2 -11.24 0.42 37.76
N GLY A 3 -12.13 -0.55 37.80
CA GLY A 3 -11.79 -1.95 38.05
C GLY A 3 -11.06 -2.58 36.86
N PRO A 4 -10.29 -3.66 37.07
CA PRO A 4 -9.48 -4.29 36.03
C PRO A 4 -10.27 -5.05 34.95
N ASN A 5 -11.59 -4.87 34.86
CA ASN A 5 -12.47 -5.58 33.93
C ASN A 5 -13.39 -4.67 33.08
N ASP A 6 -13.19 -3.36 33.08
CA ASP A 6 -13.89 -2.50 32.14
C ASP A 6 -13.20 -2.60 30.77
N SER A 7 -13.64 -3.58 29.96
CA SER A 7 -13.27 -3.67 28.55
C SER A 7 -13.77 -2.42 27.85
N TYR A 8 -12.87 -1.52 27.49
CA TYR A 8 -13.19 -0.37 26.66
C TYR A 8 -13.77 -0.86 25.32
N THR A 9 -15.01 -0.53 25.10
CA THR A 9 -15.65 -0.73 23.81
C THR A 9 -15.29 0.45 22.90
N LEU A 10 -14.49 0.22 21.90
CA LEU A 10 -14.33 1.14 20.77
C LEU A 10 -15.62 1.07 19.95
N SER A 11 -16.59 1.91 20.26
CA SER A 11 -17.91 1.69 19.73
C SER A 11 -17.97 2.00 18.22
N ARG A 12 -17.32 3.04 17.72
CA ARG A 12 -17.46 3.47 16.32
C ARG A 12 -16.14 3.94 15.73
N ILE A 13 -15.65 3.18 14.76
CA ILE A 13 -14.43 3.52 14.01
C ILE A 13 -14.83 4.04 12.63
N GLY A 14 -14.36 5.23 12.28
CA GLY A 14 -14.45 5.79 10.94
C GLY A 14 -13.13 5.59 10.19
N ILE A 15 -13.20 5.06 8.98
CA ILE A 15 -12.04 4.90 8.11
C ILE A 15 -12.30 5.62 6.80
N ILE A 16 -11.35 6.42 6.37
CA ILE A 16 -11.36 7.09 5.07
C ILE A 16 -10.32 6.43 4.18
N GLY A 17 -10.77 6.02 3.01
CA GLY A 17 -9.98 5.29 2.04
C GLY A 17 -10.27 3.78 2.09
N VAL A 18 -10.35 3.16 0.93
CA VAL A 18 -10.66 1.74 0.80
C VAL A 18 -9.41 0.96 0.49
N ALA A 19 -8.94 0.20 1.48
CA ALA A 19 -7.94 -0.83 1.26
C ALA A 19 -8.62 -2.21 1.34
N PRO A 20 -8.70 -2.94 0.22
CA PRO A 20 -9.41 -4.21 0.19
C PRO A 20 -8.91 -5.17 1.25
N HIS A 21 -9.83 -5.79 1.95
CA HIS A 21 -9.60 -6.80 2.98
C HIS A 21 -8.78 -6.40 4.20
N ARG A 22 -8.26 -5.17 4.30
CA ARG A 22 -7.44 -4.74 5.44
C ARG A 22 -8.24 -4.64 6.73
N PHE A 23 -9.48 -4.19 6.63
CA PHE A 23 -10.31 -3.87 7.80
C PHE A 23 -11.24 -5.01 8.25
N LEU A 24 -11.14 -6.18 7.64
CA LEU A 24 -11.98 -7.32 8.02
C LEU A 24 -11.72 -7.78 9.46
N ASP A 25 -10.51 -7.66 9.94
CA ASP A 25 -10.18 -8.01 11.33
C ASP A 25 -10.76 -6.99 12.32
N VAL A 26 -10.80 -5.71 11.94
CA VAL A 26 -11.43 -4.66 12.75
C VAL A 26 -12.91 -4.95 12.91
N ILE A 27 -13.60 -5.34 11.83
CA ILE A 27 -15.03 -5.73 11.89
C ILE A 27 -15.24 -6.96 12.77
N ASN A 28 -14.28 -7.89 12.74
CA ASN A 28 -14.37 -9.14 13.47
C ASN A 28 -14.09 -8.98 14.98
N ASP A 29 -13.43 -7.91 15.39
CA ASP A 29 -13.13 -7.65 16.80
C ASP A 29 -14.42 -7.34 17.58
N GLU A 30 -14.55 -7.92 18.78
CA GLU A 30 -15.73 -7.77 19.61
C GLU A 30 -15.82 -6.39 20.25
N ARG A 31 -14.70 -5.71 20.42
CA ARG A 31 -14.63 -4.34 20.97
C ARG A 31 -15.16 -3.29 19.99
N VAL A 32 -15.29 -3.62 18.70
CA VAL A 32 -15.81 -2.74 17.67
C VAL A 32 -17.29 -3.00 17.47
N GLU A 33 -18.13 -2.02 17.77
CA GLU A 33 -19.58 -2.08 17.54
C GLU A 33 -19.93 -1.74 16.10
N LYS A 34 -19.25 -0.73 15.54
CA LYS A 34 -19.52 -0.25 14.19
C LYS A 34 -18.26 0.22 13.48
N LEU A 35 -18.15 -0.16 12.22
CA LEU A 35 -17.14 0.31 11.28
C LEU A 35 -17.80 1.11 10.15
N ASN A 36 -17.52 2.38 10.08
CA ASN A 36 -17.94 3.26 9.00
C ASN A 36 -16.79 3.41 7.99
N LEU A 37 -17.02 3.00 6.76
CA LEU A 37 -16.06 3.15 5.68
C LEU A 37 -16.52 4.27 4.75
N TYR A 38 -15.69 5.32 4.65
CA TYR A 38 -15.93 6.44 3.75
C TYR A 38 -15.09 6.24 2.50
N TYR A 39 -15.73 6.18 1.33
CA TYR A 39 -15.07 5.87 0.07
C TYR A 39 -15.55 6.81 -1.05
N PHE A 40 -14.73 6.92 -2.09
CA PHE A 40 -15.01 7.69 -3.28
C PHE A 40 -15.55 6.83 -4.41
N GLU A 41 -16.18 7.46 -5.39
CA GLU A 41 -16.77 6.75 -6.53
C GLU A 41 -15.76 5.86 -7.27
N ASN A 42 -14.52 6.32 -7.44
CA ASN A 42 -13.45 5.53 -8.04
C ASN A 42 -13.01 4.31 -7.19
N GLU A 43 -13.33 4.30 -5.90
CA GLU A 43 -13.06 3.21 -4.96
C GLU A 43 -14.24 2.24 -4.81
N LYS A 44 -15.35 2.48 -5.50
CA LYS A 44 -16.57 1.69 -5.38
C LYS A 44 -16.37 0.20 -5.65
N ASN A 45 -15.51 -0.14 -6.60
CA ASN A 45 -15.20 -1.54 -6.88
C ASN A 45 -14.48 -2.21 -5.70
N ALA A 46 -13.54 -1.52 -5.08
CA ALA A 46 -12.84 -2.00 -3.89
C ALA A 46 -13.81 -2.13 -2.70
N TYR A 47 -14.70 -1.16 -2.50
CA TYR A 47 -15.77 -1.23 -1.52
C TYR A 47 -16.68 -2.45 -1.75
N ASN A 48 -17.17 -2.65 -2.97
CA ASN A 48 -18.01 -3.80 -3.31
C ASN A 48 -17.28 -5.14 -3.05
N SER A 49 -15.99 -5.21 -3.31
CA SER A 49 -15.18 -6.40 -3.00
C SER A 49 -15.16 -6.70 -1.50
N ILE A 50 -15.05 -5.68 -0.65
CA ILE A 50 -15.14 -5.84 0.81
C ILE A 50 -16.52 -6.32 1.22
N VAL A 51 -17.59 -5.71 0.69
CA VAL A 51 -18.97 -6.11 0.97
C VAL A 51 -19.18 -7.58 0.61
N ASN A 52 -18.77 -7.98 -0.60
CA ASN A 52 -18.89 -9.36 -1.06
C ASN A 52 -18.12 -10.33 -0.15
N CYS A 53 -16.94 -9.93 0.31
CA CYS A 53 -16.14 -10.72 1.23
C CYS A 53 -16.84 -10.89 2.60
N ILE A 54 -17.40 -9.81 3.15
CA ILE A 54 -18.16 -9.84 4.40
C ILE A 54 -19.39 -10.76 4.24
N GLU A 55 -20.15 -10.58 3.16
CA GLU A 55 -21.35 -11.39 2.90
C GLU A 55 -21.05 -12.86 2.73
N LYS A 56 -19.96 -13.20 2.07
CA LYS A 56 -19.57 -14.58 1.80
C LYS A 56 -18.96 -15.29 3.02
N TYR A 57 -18.15 -14.59 3.80
CA TYR A 57 -17.32 -15.24 4.83
C TYR A 57 -17.63 -14.81 6.27
N MET A 58 -18.29 -13.67 6.46
CA MET A 58 -18.64 -13.11 7.78
C MET A 58 -20.05 -12.50 7.79
N PRO A 59 -21.09 -13.23 7.36
CA PRO A 59 -22.45 -12.66 7.16
C PRO A 59 -23.06 -12.10 8.45
N ASP A 60 -22.72 -12.64 9.61
CA ASP A 60 -23.13 -12.18 10.93
C ASP A 60 -22.56 -10.81 11.31
N LYS A 61 -21.42 -10.43 10.72
CA LYS A 61 -20.76 -9.14 10.96
C LYS A 61 -21.26 -8.02 10.03
N LYS A 62 -22.04 -8.32 9.03
CA LYS A 62 -22.56 -7.31 8.06
C LYS A 62 -23.23 -6.13 8.76
N LYS A 63 -23.95 -6.36 9.85
CA LYS A 63 -24.61 -5.29 10.62
C LYS A 63 -23.68 -4.28 11.28
N LYS A 64 -22.42 -4.65 11.49
CA LYS A 64 -21.40 -3.76 12.05
C LYS A 64 -20.77 -2.85 10.99
N PHE A 65 -20.96 -3.13 9.70
CA PHE A 65 -20.29 -2.44 8.61
C PHE A 65 -21.26 -1.55 7.86
N GLU A 66 -20.89 -0.31 7.65
CA GLU A 66 -21.63 0.66 6.85
C GLU A 66 -20.69 1.43 5.95
N GLY A 67 -21.04 1.54 4.68
CA GLY A 67 -20.28 2.29 3.69
C GLY A 67 -20.97 3.59 3.33
N PHE A 68 -20.20 4.64 3.21
CA PHE A 68 -20.67 5.97 2.86
C PHE A 68 -19.94 6.45 1.60
N ASP A 69 -20.70 6.65 0.53
CA ASP A 69 -20.20 7.25 -0.70
C ASP A 69 -19.95 8.74 -0.47
N LEU A 70 -18.69 9.15 -0.67
CA LEU A 70 -18.31 10.54 -0.56
C LEU A 70 -18.57 11.24 -1.88
N PRO A 71 -19.26 12.41 -1.89
CA PRO A 71 -19.52 13.15 -3.11
C PRO A 71 -18.24 13.60 -3.79
N TRP A 72 -18.00 13.06 -4.96
CA TRP A 72 -16.74 13.24 -5.73
C TRP A 72 -17.02 13.15 -7.24
N PRO A 73 -16.23 13.68 -8.15
CA PRO A 73 -14.82 14.08 -8.11
C PRO A 73 -14.56 15.59 -8.29
N THR A 74 -15.56 16.38 -8.68
CA THR A 74 -15.36 17.78 -9.08
C THR A 74 -14.75 18.61 -7.96
N MET A 75 -15.16 18.31 -6.74
CA MET A 75 -14.75 19.03 -5.54
C MET A 75 -13.29 18.76 -5.13
N TYR A 76 -12.80 17.56 -5.31
CA TYR A 76 -11.42 17.19 -5.04
C TYR A 76 -10.46 17.97 -5.93
N ASN A 77 -10.68 17.89 -7.23
CA ASN A 77 -9.82 18.57 -8.17
C ASN A 77 -9.77 20.08 -7.90
N LEU A 78 -10.91 20.70 -7.55
CA LEU A 78 -10.95 22.11 -7.17
C LEU A 78 -10.20 22.36 -5.87
N THR A 79 -10.36 21.51 -4.86
CA THR A 79 -9.68 21.64 -3.57
C THR A 79 -8.18 21.40 -3.72
N LEU A 80 -7.76 20.37 -4.45
CA LEU A 80 -6.36 20.13 -4.76
C LEU A 80 -5.74 21.30 -5.52
N MET A 81 -6.43 21.85 -6.50
CA MET A 81 -5.97 23.03 -7.21
C MET A 81 -5.77 24.23 -6.27
N GLU A 82 -6.70 24.46 -5.35
CA GLU A 82 -6.57 25.56 -4.38
C GLU A 82 -5.45 25.29 -3.36
N LEU A 83 -5.38 24.08 -2.81
CA LEU A 83 -4.34 23.70 -1.86
C LEU A 83 -2.95 23.69 -2.49
N SER A 84 -2.82 23.26 -3.76
CA SER A 84 -1.54 23.24 -4.47
C SER A 84 -1.00 24.63 -4.83
N LYS A 85 -1.86 25.64 -4.87
CA LYS A 85 -1.45 27.05 -5.05
C LYS A 85 -0.81 27.64 -3.78
N GLN A 86 -1.01 27.00 -2.63
CA GLN A 86 -0.44 27.48 -1.37
C GLN A 86 1.04 27.13 -1.32
N LYS A 87 1.89 28.14 -1.09
CA LYS A 87 3.31 27.92 -0.89
C LYS A 87 3.55 27.15 0.41
N THR A 88 4.58 26.31 0.41
CA THR A 88 4.98 25.46 1.54
C THR A 88 5.27 26.20 2.86
N ASP A 89 5.46 27.51 2.79
CA ASP A 89 5.90 28.36 3.93
C ASP A 89 4.78 29.20 4.57
N GLY A 90 3.53 29.03 4.15
CA GLY A 90 2.40 29.81 4.68
C GLY A 90 1.52 29.05 5.66
N PRO A 91 0.77 29.76 6.53
CA PRO A 91 -0.26 29.13 7.35
C PRO A 91 -1.33 28.52 6.46
N VAL A 92 -1.38 27.22 6.43
CA VAL A 92 -2.12 26.41 5.45
C VAL A 92 -3.62 26.43 5.68
N MET A 93 -4.04 26.92 6.81
CA MET A 93 -5.43 26.87 7.23
C MET A 93 -6.06 28.24 7.24
N SER A 94 -6.29 28.80 6.05
CA SER A 94 -7.08 30.02 5.95
C SER A 94 -8.57 29.68 5.91
N SER A 95 -9.38 30.56 6.49
CA SER A 95 -10.85 30.51 6.35
C SER A 95 -11.30 30.53 4.89
N GLU A 96 -10.44 30.96 3.97
CA GLU A 96 -10.70 31.00 2.53
C GLU A 96 -10.82 29.60 1.90
N ILE A 97 -10.09 28.60 2.40
CA ILE A 97 -10.23 27.22 1.91
C ILE A 97 -11.64 26.73 2.19
N PHE A 98 -12.19 27.06 3.36
CA PHE A 98 -13.55 26.66 3.72
C PHE A 98 -14.65 27.44 3.00
N SER A 99 -14.44 28.72 2.75
CA SER A 99 -15.44 29.53 2.05
C SER A 99 -15.71 29.02 0.63
N ASN A 100 -14.75 28.30 0.05
CA ASN A 100 -14.85 27.73 -1.29
C ASN A 100 -15.37 26.27 -1.29
N PHE A 101 -15.52 25.63 -0.12
CA PHE A 101 -16.15 24.33 -0.03
C PHE A 101 -17.68 24.47 -0.15
N PRO A 102 -18.33 23.71 -1.05
CA PRO A 102 -19.78 23.66 -1.03
C PRO A 102 -20.29 23.19 0.33
N ASN A 103 -21.25 23.93 0.86
CA ASN A 103 -21.89 23.67 2.14
C ASN A 103 -22.36 22.21 2.33
N VAL A 104 -22.70 21.52 1.23
CA VAL A 104 -23.14 20.13 1.23
C VAL A 104 -22.02 19.18 1.67
N PHE A 105 -20.80 19.35 1.14
CA PHE A 105 -19.66 18.50 1.51
C PHE A 105 -19.22 18.74 2.95
N TYR A 106 -19.16 19.99 3.34
CA TYR A 106 -18.86 20.37 4.72
C TYR A 106 -19.85 19.77 5.70
N LYS A 107 -21.16 19.87 5.40
CA LYS A 107 -22.21 19.29 6.22
C LYS A 107 -22.07 17.77 6.30
N PHE A 108 -21.84 17.12 5.17
CA PHE A 108 -21.63 15.66 5.11
C PHE A 108 -20.43 15.23 5.97
N VAL A 109 -19.30 15.87 5.79
CA VAL A 109 -18.08 15.58 6.58
C VAL A 109 -18.36 15.80 8.06
N LYS A 110 -18.99 16.92 8.43
CA LYS A 110 -19.34 17.22 9.81
C LYS A 110 -20.32 16.20 10.41
N ASP A 111 -21.40 15.89 9.69
CA ASP A 111 -22.47 15.04 10.22
C ASP A 111 -22.04 13.57 10.26
N GLN A 112 -21.28 13.10 9.29
CA GLN A 112 -20.87 11.68 9.19
C GLN A 112 -19.60 11.38 9.98
N ILE A 113 -18.58 12.21 9.85
CA ILE A 113 -17.29 11.98 10.51
C ILE A 113 -17.36 12.29 12.00
N ALA A 114 -18.11 13.31 12.40
CA ALA A 114 -18.29 13.64 13.82
C ALA A 114 -19.05 12.58 14.61
N CYS A 115 -19.66 11.59 13.94
CA CYS A 115 -20.32 10.45 14.58
C CYS A 115 -19.40 9.27 14.89
N THR A 116 -18.09 9.42 14.71
CA THR A 116 -17.10 8.36 14.99
C THR A 116 -16.30 8.69 16.24
N ASP A 117 -15.95 7.67 17.02
CA ASP A 117 -15.14 7.84 18.25
C ASP A 117 -13.65 7.98 17.85
N VAL A 118 -13.22 7.26 16.83
CA VAL A 118 -11.88 7.32 16.26
C VAL A 118 -11.98 7.46 14.75
N LEU A 119 -11.32 8.46 14.20
CA LEU A 119 -11.17 8.66 12.77
C LEU A 119 -9.78 8.22 12.32
N TRP A 120 -9.74 7.20 11.49
CA TRP A 120 -8.51 6.75 10.84
C TRP A 120 -8.50 7.21 9.39
N ILE A 121 -7.47 7.97 9.04
CA ILE A 121 -7.28 8.54 7.70
C ILE A 121 -6.06 7.95 7.07
N GLY A 122 -6.19 7.49 5.88
CA GLY A 122 -5.05 7.06 5.10
C GLY A 122 -5.32 5.86 4.25
N ASP A 123 -4.37 5.64 3.36
CA ASP A 123 -4.03 4.36 2.80
C ASP A 123 -4.25 4.11 1.32
N ASN A 124 -5.09 4.87 0.61
CA ASN A 124 -5.28 4.58 -0.80
C ASN A 124 -4.73 5.63 -1.74
N ASP A 125 -4.96 6.86 -1.44
CA ASP A 125 -4.50 7.98 -2.23
C ASP A 125 -3.92 9.04 -1.31
N PHE A 126 -2.69 9.35 -1.56
CA PHE A 126 -1.92 10.30 -0.81
C PHE A 126 -2.62 11.67 -0.68
N ASP A 127 -3.13 12.19 -1.79
CA ASP A 127 -3.79 13.48 -1.84
C ASP A 127 -5.07 13.48 -1.02
N THR A 128 -5.86 12.45 -1.18
CA THR A 128 -7.12 12.23 -0.48
C THR A 128 -6.92 12.22 1.03
N SER A 129 -5.98 11.44 1.51
CA SER A 129 -5.68 11.29 2.94
C SER A 129 -5.35 12.63 3.58
N PHE A 130 -4.51 13.42 2.96
CA PHE A 130 -4.12 14.72 3.50
C PHE A 130 -5.22 15.78 3.41
N ILE A 131 -6.08 15.74 2.42
CA ILE A 131 -7.26 16.60 2.35
C ILE A 131 -8.19 16.32 3.52
N PHE A 132 -8.47 15.04 3.80
CA PHE A 132 -9.32 14.68 4.93
C PHE A 132 -8.69 14.98 6.27
N ALA A 133 -7.39 14.75 6.42
CA ALA A 133 -6.66 15.15 7.62
C ALA A 133 -6.74 16.67 7.85
N THR A 134 -6.60 17.45 6.79
CA THR A 134 -6.74 18.90 6.85
C THR A 134 -8.15 19.29 7.28
N LEU A 135 -9.18 18.73 6.65
CA LEU A 135 -10.58 19.00 7.00
C LEU A 135 -10.92 18.60 8.43
N SER A 136 -10.49 17.42 8.86
CA SER A 136 -10.69 16.95 10.22
C SER A 136 -10.04 17.86 11.24
N SER A 137 -8.83 18.30 10.97
CA SER A 137 -8.10 19.27 11.79
C SER A 137 -8.84 20.61 11.89
N MET A 138 -9.41 21.12 10.80
CA MET A 138 -10.16 22.35 10.76
C MET A 138 -11.51 22.25 11.51
N LEU A 139 -12.10 21.07 11.55
CA LEU A 139 -13.30 20.78 12.34
C LEU A 139 -13.00 20.52 13.82
N GLY A 140 -11.72 20.51 14.23
CA GLY A 140 -11.31 20.20 15.59
C GLY A 140 -11.48 18.72 15.95
N LEU A 141 -11.52 17.85 14.95
CA LEU A 141 -11.61 16.40 15.15
C LEU A 141 -10.21 15.81 15.38
N ASP A 142 -10.11 14.93 16.34
CA ASP A 142 -8.93 14.09 16.51
C ASP A 142 -8.90 13.01 15.42
N TYR A 143 -7.70 12.75 14.88
CA TYR A 143 -7.52 11.70 13.87
C TYR A 143 -6.16 11.02 13.98
N VAL A 144 -6.13 9.76 13.54
CA VAL A 144 -4.91 9.01 13.26
C VAL A 144 -4.63 9.10 11.78
N LEU A 145 -3.40 9.45 11.41
CA LEU A 145 -2.97 9.49 10.02
C LEU A 145 -2.04 8.32 9.72
N SER A 146 -2.45 7.46 8.79
CA SER A 146 -1.55 6.44 8.24
C SER A 146 -0.77 7.01 7.06
N LEU A 147 0.54 6.91 7.12
CA LEU A 147 1.43 7.39 6.08
C LEU A 147 2.21 6.23 5.48
N LYS A 148 1.72 5.71 4.38
CA LYS A 148 2.35 4.62 3.64
C LYS A 148 3.47 5.10 2.73
N GLU A 149 3.19 6.19 2.02
CA GLU A 149 4.13 6.85 1.12
C GLU A 149 4.21 8.33 1.49
N THR A 150 5.32 8.97 1.15
CA THR A 150 5.44 10.43 1.25
C THR A 150 5.74 11.02 -0.11
N ARG A 151 5.41 12.29 -0.33
CA ARG A 151 5.84 13.00 -1.52
C ARG A 151 7.30 13.36 -1.40
N PHE A 152 7.95 13.46 -2.54
CA PHE A 152 9.31 14.01 -2.58
C PHE A 152 9.36 15.44 -2.04
N VAL A 153 8.37 16.26 -2.40
CA VAL A 153 8.16 17.61 -1.84
C VAL A 153 6.71 17.70 -1.36
N PRO A 154 6.41 17.45 -0.07
CA PRO A 154 5.07 17.58 0.45
C PRO A 154 4.60 19.04 0.45
N TYR A 155 3.30 19.22 0.31
CA TYR A 155 2.69 20.53 0.44
C TYR A 155 2.64 20.99 1.90
N GLY A 156 2.57 22.29 2.15
CA GLY A 156 2.52 22.83 3.51
C GLY A 156 1.34 22.29 4.33
N PHE A 157 0.17 22.08 3.73
CA PHE A 157 -0.99 21.49 4.41
C PHE A 157 -0.76 20.02 4.83
N GLU A 158 0.04 19.26 4.08
CA GLU A 158 0.40 17.90 4.43
C GLU A 158 1.27 17.88 5.70
N LEU A 159 2.23 18.79 5.77
CA LEU A 159 3.10 18.95 6.94
C LEU A 159 2.30 19.40 8.18
N GLU A 160 1.34 20.30 8.02
CA GLU A 160 0.44 20.71 9.10
C GLU A 160 -0.49 19.60 9.54
N ALA A 161 -1.03 18.80 8.62
CA ALA A 161 -1.84 17.63 8.95
C ALA A 161 -1.05 16.61 9.77
N LEU A 162 0.23 16.36 9.41
CA LEU A 162 1.14 15.54 10.19
C LEU A 162 1.40 16.12 11.59
N LYS A 163 1.60 17.42 11.71
CA LYS A 163 1.82 18.07 13.01
C LYS A 163 0.58 18.01 13.91
N ARG A 164 -0.61 18.10 13.36
CA ARG A 164 -1.88 18.14 14.08
C ARG A 164 -2.50 16.77 14.36
N SER A 165 -2.11 15.74 13.61
CA SER A 165 -2.58 14.37 13.90
C SER A 165 -2.26 13.98 15.34
N LYS A 166 -3.14 13.24 15.98
CA LYS A 166 -2.91 12.72 17.34
C LYS A 166 -1.80 11.66 17.30
N PHE A 167 -1.90 10.75 16.33
CA PHE A 167 -0.88 9.74 16.04
C PHE A 167 -0.62 9.67 14.53
N VAL A 168 0.58 9.20 14.18
CA VAL A 168 0.98 8.89 12.80
C VAL A 168 1.43 7.45 12.76
N ILE A 169 0.77 6.64 11.94
CA ILE A 169 1.19 5.27 11.69
C ILE A 169 2.18 5.28 10.55
N LEU A 170 3.37 4.73 10.79
CA LEU A 170 4.49 4.70 9.85
C LEU A 170 4.91 3.25 9.60
N PRO A 171 5.38 2.90 8.38
CA PRO A 171 5.88 1.56 8.09
C PRO A 171 7.15 1.19 8.86
N HIS A 172 8.05 2.15 9.07
CA HIS A 172 9.31 2.00 9.79
C HIS A 172 9.86 3.34 10.28
N ASP A 173 10.86 3.29 11.14
CA ASP A 173 11.44 4.46 11.82
C ASP A 173 12.25 5.38 10.90
N GLY A 174 12.75 4.91 9.78
CA GLY A 174 13.40 5.75 8.76
C GLY A 174 12.58 6.96 8.32
N TYR A 175 11.24 6.91 8.42
CA TYR A 175 10.38 8.07 8.18
C TYR A 175 10.58 9.18 9.21
N ILE A 176 10.84 8.87 10.48
CA ILE A 176 11.10 9.88 11.53
C ILE A 176 12.33 10.70 11.14
N ASP A 177 13.43 10.03 10.83
CA ASP A 177 14.66 10.70 10.43
C ASP A 177 14.49 11.51 9.14
N PHE A 178 13.75 10.98 8.17
CA PHE A 178 13.46 11.68 6.94
C PHE A 178 12.70 13.00 7.20
N PHE A 179 11.59 12.98 7.93
CA PHE A 179 10.80 14.17 8.23
C PHE A 179 11.56 15.16 9.12
N LYS A 180 12.35 14.68 10.08
CA LYS A 180 13.17 15.51 10.95
C LYS A 180 14.25 16.26 10.17
N ARG A 181 15.02 15.55 9.32
CA ARG A 181 16.09 16.15 8.51
C ARG A 181 15.57 17.10 7.45
N LYS A 182 14.54 16.69 6.72
CA LYS A 182 14.10 17.37 5.51
C LYS A 182 13.10 18.50 5.78
N TYR A 183 12.25 18.34 6.80
CA TYR A 183 11.15 19.28 7.07
C TYR A 183 11.11 19.79 8.49
N SER A 184 12.09 19.47 9.32
CA SER A 184 12.15 19.87 10.73
C SER A 184 10.90 19.44 11.54
N ILE A 185 10.27 18.34 11.15
CA ILE A 185 9.11 17.76 11.84
C ILE A 185 9.57 16.57 12.67
N ASN A 186 9.37 16.66 13.99
CA ASN A 186 9.65 15.56 14.90
C ASN A 186 8.38 14.74 15.16
N LEU A 187 8.38 13.49 14.70
CA LEU A 187 7.27 12.55 14.87
C LEU A 187 7.49 11.55 16.01
N GLU A 188 8.66 11.55 16.70
CA GLU A 188 9.05 10.53 17.70
C GLU A 188 7.98 10.28 18.75
N LYS A 189 7.30 11.34 19.23
CA LYS A 189 6.32 11.22 20.32
C LYS A 189 4.94 10.72 19.91
N LYS A 190 4.67 10.67 18.61
CA LYS A 190 3.37 10.29 18.07
C LYS A 190 3.45 9.24 16.95
N ALA A 191 4.65 8.81 16.61
CA ALA A 191 4.83 7.73 15.66
C ALA A 191 4.46 6.39 16.29
N VAL A 192 3.69 5.64 15.54
CA VAL A 192 3.36 4.25 15.81
C VAL A 192 3.83 3.44 14.60
N PHE A 193 4.59 2.38 14.85
CA PHE A 193 5.11 1.56 13.75
C PHE A 193 4.20 0.38 13.50
N ALA A 194 3.63 0.35 12.32
CA ALA A 194 2.82 -0.75 11.87
C ALA A 194 2.91 -0.90 10.34
N ASP A 195 2.83 -2.13 9.89
CA ASP A 195 2.77 -2.44 8.47
C ASP A 195 1.38 -2.12 7.94
N ILE A 196 1.24 -0.92 7.36
CA ILE A 196 -0.06 -0.39 6.92
C ILE A 196 -0.62 -1.10 5.69
N ASP A 197 0.20 -1.88 4.98
CA ASP A 197 -0.23 -2.69 3.84
C ASP A 197 -0.56 -4.14 4.17
N TRP A 198 -0.75 -4.44 5.45
CA TRP A 198 -1.14 -5.77 5.86
C TRP A 198 -2.48 -6.22 5.23
N ARG A 199 -2.69 -7.52 5.22
CA ARG A 199 -3.98 -8.12 4.88
C ARG A 199 -4.65 -8.69 6.13
N SER A 200 -5.97 -8.95 6.09
CA SER A 200 -6.71 -9.45 7.23
C SER A 200 -6.28 -10.87 7.63
N LYS A 201 -6.40 -11.21 8.89
CA LYS A 201 -6.18 -12.57 9.37
C LYS A 201 -7.00 -13.57 8.55
N PHE A 202 -8.19 -13.17 8.12
CA PHE A 202 -9.00 -13.95 7.21
C PHE A 202 -8.25 -14.30 5.90
N VAL A 203 -7.59 -13.34 5.26
CA VAL A 203 -6.79 -13.59 4.06
C VAL A 203 -5.64 -14.53 4.37
N TYR A 204 -4.93 -14.32 5.48
CA TYR A 204 -3.86 -15.19 5.90
C TYR A 204 -4.35 -16.63 6.13
N ASP A 205 -5.44 -16.82 6.87
CA ASP A 205 -6.02 -18.13 7.14
C ASP A 205 -6.47 -18.82 5.84
N PHE A 206 -7.08 -18.07 4.93
CA PHE A 206 -7.47 -18.57 3.61
C PHE A 206 -6.25 -19.06 2.81
N LEU A 207 -5.18 -18.28 2.76
CA LEU A 207 -3.96 -18.62 2.01
C LEU A 207 -3.20 -19.77 2.66
N SER A 208 -3.09 -19.80 3.99
CA SER A 208 -2.40 -20.86 4.74
C SER A 208 -3.07 -22.24 4.56
N ASN A 209 -4.39 -22.24 4.35
CA ASN A 209 -5.16 -23.45 4.08
C ASN A 209 -5.21 -23.81 2.58
N SER A 210 -4.75 -22.92 1.70
CA SER A 210 -4.75 -23.14 0.27
C SER A 210 -3.56 -24.00 -0.17
N LYS A 211 -3.83 -25.03 -0.96
CA LYS A 211 -2.78 -25.87 -1.57
C LYS A 211 -2.56 -25.41 -2.99
N VAL A 212 -1.45 -24.73 -3.24
CA VAL A 212 -1.06 -24.27 -4.57
C VAL A 212 0.31 -24.80 -4.90
N GLU A 213 0.43 -25.47 -6.04
CA GLU A 213 1.69 -25.99 -6.52
C GLU A 213 2.52 -24.89 -7.18
N LYS A 214 3.78 -24.73 -6.77
CA LYS A 214 4.72 -23.80 -7.38
C LYS A 214 5.00 -24.18 -8.85
N LEU A 215 5.20 -23.18 -9.70
CA LEU A 215 5.53 -23.41 -11.11
C LEU A 215 6.86 -24.15 -11.26
N SER A 216 7.84 -23.85 -10.41
CA SER A 216 9.14 -24.52 -10.38
C SER A 216 9.05 -26.04 -10.19
N LYS A 217 8.00 -26.55 -9.56
CA LYS A 217 7.79 -28.01 -9.45
C LYS A 217 7.43 -28.67 -10.77
N LYS A 218 6.96 -27.90 -11.76
CA LYS A 218 6.53 -28.41 -13.06
C LYS A 218 7.67 -28.48 -14.07
N ASP A 219 8.56 -27.49 -14.06
CA ASP A 219 9.61 -27.35 -15.07
C ASP A 219 11.03 -27.31 -14.50
N GLY A 220 11.19 -27.29 -13.17
CA GLY A 220 12.48 -27.26 -12.48
C GLY A 220 13.18 -25.90 -12.51
N LYS A 221 12.50 -24.83 -12.95
CA LYS A 221 13.06 -23.47 -13.01
C LYS A 221 12.45 -22.58 -11.95
N ASN A 222 13.23 -21.63 -11.44
CA ASN A 222 12.69 -20.62 -10.52
C ASN A 222 11.91 -19.54 -11.29
N HIS A 223 10.67 -19.31 -10.88
CA HIS A 223 9.78 -18.32 -11.46
C HIS A 223 9.77 -17.04 -10.63
N VAL A 224 10.14 -15.92 -11.26
CA VAL A 224 10.16 -14.59 -10.67
C VAL A 224 8.93 -13.82 -11.15
N VAL A 225 8.12 -13.32 -10.21
CA VAL A 225 7.00 -12.44 -10.53
C VAL A 225 7.35 -10.97 -10.26
N ILE A 226 6.91 -10.10 -11.15
CA ILE A 226 6.99 -8.64 -11.03
C ILE A 226 5.56 -8.09 -11.13
N LEU A 227 5.02 -7.64 -10.00
CA LEU A 227 3.75 -6.92 -9.97
C LEU A 227 4.03 -5.43 -10.16
N SER A 228 3.65 -4.87 -11.32
CA SER A 228 3.87 -3.45 -11.56
C SER A 228 2.74 -2.84 -12.39
N GLY A 229 1.96 -1.96 -11.76
CA GLY A 229 0.95 -1.17 -12.48
C GLY A 229 1.57 -0.16 -13.47
N ARG A 230 2.88 0.12 -13.33
CA ARG A 230 3.62 1.04 -14.20
C ARG A 230 4.89 0.37 -14.69
N VAL A 231 5.18 0.55 -15.96
CA VAL A 231 6.46 0.22 -16.59
C VAL A 231 6.84 1.35 -17.51
N VAL A 232 8.12 1.66 -17.58
CA VAL A 232 8.65 2.73 -18.44
C VAL A 232 9.73 2.19 -19.34
N TRP A 233 9.89 2.76 -20.54
CA TRP A 233 10.92 2.36 -21.50
C TRP A 233 11.48 3.51 -22.35
N ASN A 234 10.84 4.67 -22.36
CA ASN A 234 11.39 5.83 -23.06
C ASN A 234 12.42 6.56 -22.20
N SER A 235 13.33 7.28 -22.83
CA SER A 235 14.46 7.93 -22.16
C SER A 235 14.05 9.05 -21.19
N GLU A 236 12.95 9.73 -21.45
CA GLU A 236 12.45 10.82 -20.63
C GLU A 236 11.79 10.28 -19.36
N GLU A 237 10.90 9.30 -19.51
CA GLU A 237 10.26 8.63 -18.36
C GLU A 237 11.26 7.84 -17.51
N THR A 238 12.25 7.21 -18.13
CA THR A 238 13.30 6.49 -17.38
C THR A 238 14.12 7.43 -16.51
N ARG A 239 14.33 8.69 -16.93
CA ARG A 239 15.00 9.69 -16.09
C ARG A 239 14.17 10.14 -14.88
N SER A 240 12.86 10.22 -15.03
CA SER A 240 11.95 10.70 -13.98
C SER A 240 11.35 9.58 -13.14
N GLN A 241 11.21 8.37 -13.69
CA GLN A 241 10.53 7.24 -13.08
C GLN A 241 11.34 5.94 -13.19
N GLY A 242 12.65 6.01 -13.05
CA GLY A 242 13.57 4.88 -13.25
C GLY A 242 13.26 3.65 -12.40
N ARG A 243 12.57 3.80 -11.28
CA ARG A 243 12.09 2.69 -10.44
C ARG A 243 11.16 1.72 -11.18
N TYR A 244 10.55 2.15 -12.28
CA TYR A 244 9.65 1.34 -13.11
C TYR A 244 10.32 0.82 -14.38
N TYR A 245 11.63 1.03 -14.53
CA TYR A 245 12.41 0.51 -15.64
C TYR A 245 13.07 -0.80 -15.27
N TYR A 246 12.44 -1.90 -15.61
CA TYR A 246 12.87 -3.25 -15.20
C TYR A 246 13.70 -3.98 -16.26
N VAL A 247 13.90 -3.41 -17.46
CA VAL A 247 14.54 -4.10 -18.58
C VAL A 247 15.90 -4.71 -18.22
N PRO A 248 16.83 -3.98 -17.57
CA PRO A 248 18.14 -4.55 -17.25
C PRO A 248 18.05 -5.74 -16.30
N ILE A 249 17.32 -5.61 -15.19
CA ILE A 249 17.21 -6.70 -14.21
C ILE A 249 16.45 -7.90 -14.77
N ILE A 250 15.44 -7.69 -15.62
CA ILE A 250 14.74 -8.78 -16.30
C ILE A 250 15.70 -9.51 -17.22
N GLN A 251 16.51 -8.78 -17.98
CA GLN A 251 17.50 -9.41 -18.88
C GLN A 251 18.51 -10.25 -18.10
N GLU A 252 19.08 -9.73 -17.03
CA GLU A 252 20.01 -10.48 -16.17
C GLU A 252 19.36 -11.75 -15.58
N LEU A 253 18.12 -11.66 -15.09
CA LEU A 253 17.39 -12.82 -14.58
C LEU A 253 17.19 -13.90 -15.66
N LEU A 254 16.84 -13.48 -16.88
CA LEU A 254 16.65 -14.40 -18.00
C LEU A 254 17.96 -15.05 -18.47
N GLU A 255 19.06 -14.30 -18.49
CA GLU A 255 20.41 -14.79 -18.82
C GLU A 255 20.92 -15.80 -17.80
N GLU A 256 20.53 -15.64 -16.53
CA GLU A 256 20.80 -16.60 -15.45
C GLU A 256 19.81 -17.78 -15.39
N GLY A 257 18.88 -17.86 -16.34
CA GLY A 257 17.99 -19.01 -16.53
C GLY A 257 16.71 -19.00 -15.68
N PHE A 258 16.34 -17.86 -15.09
CA PHE A 258 15.03 -17.70 -14.46
C PHE A 258 13.92 -17.60 -15.49
N VAL A 259 12.69 -17.91 -15.09
CA VAL A 259 11.48 -17.56 -15.82
C VAL A 259 10.87 -16.32 -15.17
N VAL A 260 10.66 -15.27 -15.95
CA VAL A 260 10.20 -13.97 -15.45
C VAL A 260 8.78 -13.69 -15.93
N HIS A 261 7.89 -13.36 -15.00
CA HIS A 261 6.50 -12.99 -15.24
C HIS A 261 6.27 -11.54 -14.87
N LEU A 262 6.00 -10.70 -15.85
CA LEU A 262 5.70 -9.28 -15.64
C LEU A 262 4.19 -9.06 -15.76
N HIS A 263 3.53 -8.85 -14.61
CA HIS A 263 2.13 -8.48 -14.58
C HIS A 263 1.97 -6.96 -14.66
N THR A 264 1.49 -6.47 -15.81
CA THR A 264 1.34 -5.04 -16.06
C THR A 264 0.17 -4.75 -17.00
N LYS A 265 -0.48 -3.60 -16.77
CA LYS A 265 -1.60 -3.15 -17.59
C LYS A 265 -1.13 -2.51 -18.89
N VAL A 266 -0.09 -1.70 -18.80
CA VAL A 266 0.35 -0.79 -19.88
C VAL A 266 0.75 -1.52 -21.17
N ILE A 267 1.58 -2.57 -21.05
CA ILE A 267 2.06 -3.31 -22.22
C ILE A 267 0.96 -4.21 -22.79
N ILE A 268 0.14 -4.80 -21.93
CA ILE A 268 -0.98 -5.66 -22.36
C ILE A 268 -2.00 -4.87 -23.16
N GLU A 269 -2.34 -3.65 -22.72
CA GLU A 269 -3.25 -2.79 -23.51
C GLU A 269 -2.70 -2.50 -24.92
N SER A 270 -1.39 -2.35 -25.05
CA SER A 270 -0.73 -2.18 -26.37
C SER A 270 -0.73 -3.48 -27.20
N LEU A 271 -0.54 -4.64 -26.56
CA LEU A 271 -0.54 -5.93 -27.24
C LEU A 271 -1.95 -6.36 -27.71
N ASP A 272 -2.97 -6.05 -26.90
CA ASP A 272 -4.37 -6.35 -27.23
C ASP A 272 -4.91 -5.45 -28.35
N ASN A 273 -4.26 -4.31 -28.63
CA ASN A 273 -4.63 -3.38 -29.67
C ASN A 273 -3.46 -3.15 -30.66
N PRO A 274 -3.39 -3.94 -31.75
CA PRO A 274 -2.28 -3.88 -32.70
C PRO A 274 -2.09 -2.51 -33.39
N VAL A 275 -3.09 -1.62 -33.35
CA VAL A 275 -2.98 -0.25 -33.90
C VAL A 275 -2.02 0.61 -33.05
N TYR A 276 -1.87 0.29 -31.76
CA TYR A 276 -1.00 1.01 -30.82
C TYR A 276 0.27 0.23 -30.46
N TYR A 277 0.51 -0.91 -31.12
CA TYR A 277 1.68 -1.73 -30.84
C TYR A 277 2.95 -1.05 -31.38
N GLU A 278 3.67 -0.40 -30.50
CA GLU A 278 5.03 0.04 -30.76
C GLU A 278 6.02 -0.98 -30.16
N PRO A 279 7.01 -1.44 -30.93
CA PRO A 279 8.08 -2.25 -30.39
C PRO A 279 8.76 -1.52 -29.23
N ASN A 280 8.92 -2.19 -28.11
CA ASN A 280 9.56 -1.64 -26.94
C ASN A 280 10.53 -2.69 -26.35
N PRO A 281 11.47 -2.28 -25.46
CA PRO A 281 12.47 -3.20 -24.92
C PRO A 281 11.91 -4.45 -24.24
N TYR A 282 10.73 -4.38 -23.64
CA TYR A 282 10.11 -5.56 -22.99
C TYR A 282 9.61 -6.56 -24.05
N THR A 283 9.00 -6.07 -25.13
CA THR A 283 8.54 -6.95 -26.20
C THR A 283 9.70 -7.55 -26.98
N GLU A 284 10.84 -6.86 -27.09
CA GLU A 284 12.07 -7.42 -27.67
C GLU A 284 12.66 -8.51 -26.76
N LEU A 285 12.68 -8.31 -25.44
CA LEU A 285 13.08 -9.37 -24.51
C LEU A 285 12.16 -10.60 -24.60
N MET A 286 10.85 -10.38 -24.73
CA MET A 286 9.89 -11.49 -24.91
C MET A 286 10.15 -12.30 -26.17
N LYS A 287 10.53 -11.65 -27.27
CA LYS A 287 10.92 -12.34 -28.51
C LYS A 287 12.26 -13.08 -28.36
N LYS A 288 13.25 -12.45 -27.69
CA LYS A 288 14.58 -13.04 -27.49
C LYS A 288 14.53 -14.26 -26.58
N PHE A 289 13.72 -14.22 -25.52
CA PHE A 289 13.63 -15.25 -24.47
C PHE A 289 12.26 -15.93 -24.46
N GLN A 290 11.87 -16.47 -25.63
CA GLN A 290 10.57 -17.13 -25.77
C GLN A 290 10.36 -18.24 -24.74
N GLY A 291 9.20 -18.19 -24.07
CA GLY A 291 8.83 -19.14 -23.02
C GLY A 291 9.50 -18.93 -21.67
N SER A 292 10.49 -18.02 -21.58
CA SER A 292 11.13 -17.65 -20.30
C SER A 292 10.77 -16.25 -19.82
N PHE A 293 10.33 -15.34 -20.72
CA PHE A 293 9.78 -14.06 -20.34
C PHE A 293 8.32 -13.95 -20.80
N LEU A 294 7.43 -13.72 -19.83
CA LEU A 294 6.00 -13.64 -20.05
C LEU A 294 5.47 -12.29 -19.53
N ILE A 295 4.69 -11.63 -20.39
CA ILE A 295 3.97 -10.41 -20.04
C ILE A 295 2.51 -10.80 -19.85
N GLU A 296 1.98 -10.55 -18.67
CA GLU A 296 0.69 -11.07 -18.22
C GLU A 296 -0.20 -9.94 -17.70
N ARG A 297 -1.51 -10.18 -17.68
CA ARG A 297 -2.48 -9.24 -17.12
C ARG A 297 -2.24 -9.02 -15.62
N PRO A 298 -2.56 -7.82 -15.09
CA PRO A 298 -2.50 -7.58 -13.66
C PRO A 298 -3.32 -8.62 -12.88
N ILE A 299 -2.80 -9.03 -11.74
CA ILE A 299 -3.55 -9.84 -10.78
C ILE A 299 -4.35 -8.89 -9.90
N ASP A 300 -5.68 -8.99 -9.95
CA ASP A 300 -6.55 -8.21 -9.06
C ASP A 300 -6.58 -8.86 -7.67
N LEU A 301 -5.71 -8.41 -6.79
CA LEU A 301 -5.59 -8.90 -5.41
C LEU A 301 -6.69 -8.36 -4.47
N ASN A 302 -7.69 -7.62 -5.00
CA ASN A 302 -8.90 -7.30 -4.28
C ASN A 302 -9.81 -8.53 -4.16
N ASP A 303 -9.70 -9.48 -5.09
CA ASP A 303 -10.29 -10.79 -4.93
C ASP A 303 -9.29 -11.74 -4.27
N VAL A 304 -9.67 -12.25 -3.08
CA VAL A 304 -8.84 -13.15 -2.27
C VAL A 304 -8.44 -14.42 -3.04
N GLU A 305 -9.32 -14.92 -3.91
CA GLU A 305 -9.05 -16.11 -4.73
C GLU A 305 -7.85 -15.90 -5.68
N ASN A 306 -7.63 -14.67 -6.13
CA ASN A 306 -6.54 -14.34 -7.04
C ASN A 306 -5.15 -14.42 -6.40
N TYR A 307 -5.06 -14.40 -5.06
CA TYR A 307 -3.80 -14.71 -4.38
C TYR A 307 -3.27 -16.10 -4.72
N LYS A 308 -4.14 -17.06 -5.06
CA LYS A 308 -3.72 -18.40 -5.52
C LYS A 308 -2.89 -18.34 -6.81
N LEU A 309 -3.13 -17.33 -7.66
CA LEU A 309 -2.29 -17.10 -8.85
C LEU A 309 -0.90 -16.62 -8.42
N LEU A 310 -0.83 -15.71 -7.46
CA LEU A 310 0.44 -15.20 -6.94
C LEU A 310 1.23 -16.29 -6.20
N MET A 311 0.56 -17.16 -5.43
CA MET A 311 1.19 -18.26 -4.71
C MET A 311 1.95 -19.26 -5.60
N ARG A 312 1.71 -19.27 -6.91
CA ARG A 312 2.38 -20.17 -7.86
C ARG A 312 3.83 -19.80 -8.14
N TYR A 313 4.23 -18.56 -7.87
CA TYR A 313 5.58 -18.06 -8.12
C TYR A 313 6.52 -18.33 -6.95
N ASP A 314 7.80 -18.47 -7.24
CA ASP A 314 8.83 -18.74 -6.25
C ASP A 314 9.35 -17.45 -5.61
N LEU A 315 9.64 -16.47 -6.45
CA LEU A 315 10.31 -15.22 -6.09
C LEU A 315 9.48 -14.02 -6.55
N GLY A 316 9.50 -12.94 -5.77
CA GLY A 316 8.84 -11.67 -6.11
C GLY A 316 9.84 -10.53 -6.15
N LEU A 317 10.07 -9.94 -7.33
CA LEU A 317 11.00 -8.83 -7.45
C LEU A 317 10.39 -7.56 -6.87
N LEU A 318 11.11 -6.99 -5.92
CA LEU A 318 10.87 -5.66 -5.38
C LEU A 318 11.50 -4.59 -6.32
N ASN A 319 11.61 -3.36 -5.85
CA ASN A 319 12.14 -2.29 -6.70
C ASN A 319 13.54 -2.62 -7.21
N SER A 320 13.79 -2.34 -8.46
CA SER A 320 15.13 -2.49 -9.04
C SER A 320 16.12 -1.44 -8.54
N GLY A 321 15.64 -0.32 -7.99
CA GLY A 321 16.49 0.77 -7.49
C GLY A 321 17.37 1.44 -8.53
N ILE A 322 17.18 1.13 -9.82
CA ILE A 322 18.06 1.53 -10.90
C ILE A 322 17.56 2.84 -11.51
N GLY A 323 18.41 3.88 -11.47
CA GLY A 323 18.33 4.99 -12.38
C GLY A 323 17.37 6.12 -12.02
N GLY A 324 17.60 6.78 -10.90
CA GLY A 324 17.05 8.11 -10.62
C GLY A 324 18.16 9.09 -10.27
N LYS A 325 17.86 10.40 -10.26
CA LYS A 325 18.72 11.39 -9.61
C LYS A 325 18.85 11.03 -8.13
N ASP A 326 19.99 11.35 -7.50
CA ASP A 326 20.31 10.96 -6.11
C ASP A 326 19.18 11.30 -5.10
N GLU A 327 18.49 12.41 -5.32
CA GLU A 327 17.34 12.83 -4.51
C GLU A 327 16.15 11.86 -4.60
N PHE A 328 15.89 11.29 -5.78
CA PHE A 328 14.85 10.29 -6.00
C PHE A 328 15.20 8.98 -5.28
N ASN A 329 16.48 8.65 -5.21
CA ASN A 329 16.94 7.45 -4.52
C ASN A 329 16.68 7.51 -3.02
N GLU A 330 16.77 8.68 -2.37
CA GLU A 330 16.44 8.81 -0.95
C GLU A 330 14.96 8.55 -0.66
N PHE A 331 14.08 9.10 -1.50
CA PHE A 331 12.65 8.87 -1.42
C PHE A 331 12.26 7.42 -1.69
N GLU A 332 12.83 6.81 -2.72
CA GLU A 332 12.58 5.42 -3.07
C GLU A 332 13.06 4.42 -2.00
N LYS A 333 14.10 4.78 -1.25
CA LYS A 333 14.64 3.96 -0.17
C LYS A 333 13.76 3.94 1.08
N ILE A 334 12.80 4.84 1.20
CA ILE A 334 11.92 4.95 2.36
C ILE A 334 10.57 4.30 2.09
N ASN A 335 9.99 4.50 0.91
CA ASN A 335 8.64 4.05 0.61
C ASN A 335 8.56 2.54 0.42
N VAL A 336 7.64 1.89 1.12
CA VAL A 336 7.40 0.45 1.02
C VAL A 336 6.23 0.19 0.07
N PRO A 337 6.44 -0.49 -1.07
CA PRO A 337 5.37 -0.77 -2.01
C PRO A 337 4.47 -1.92 -1.52
N ASN A 338 3.18 -1.88 -1.90
CA ASN A 338 2.19 -2.91 -1.55
C ASN A 338 2.64 -4.33 -1.86
N ARG A 339 3.29 -4.51 -3.01
CA ARG A 339 3.76 -5.82 -3.46
C ARG A 339 4.69 -6.52 -2.49
N PHE A 340 5.40 -5.78 -1.62
CA PHE A 340 6.23 -6.38 -0.58
C PHE A 340 5.37 -7.27 0.34
N TYR A 341 4.29 -6.71 0.86
CA TYR A 341 3.38 -7.43 1.74
C TYR A 341 2.57 -8.49 0.98
N GLU A 342 2.22 -8.23 -0.26
CA GLU A 342 1.51 -9.18 -1.12
C GLU A 342 2.34 -10.43 -1.37
N TYR A 343 3.65 -10.28 -1.59
CA TYR A 343 4.56 -11.42 -1.72
C TYR A 343 4.67 -12.22 -0.41
N LEU A 344 4.87 -11.52 0.72
CA LEU A 344 4.94 -12.17 2.03
C LEU A 344 3.66 -12.96 2.33
N HIS A 345 2.50 -12.38 2.08
CA HIS A 345 1.21 -13.03 2.29
C HIS A 345 1.01 -14.27 1.40
N ALA A 346 1.42 -14.18 0.15
CA ALA A 346 1.30 -15.26 -0.81
C ALA A 346 2.36 -16.36 -0.63
N GLY A 347 3.28 -16.23 0.33
CA GLY A 347 4.39 -17.17 0.47
C GLY A 347 5.31 -17.17 -0.75
N VAL A 348 5.48 -16.00 -1.38
CA VAL A 348 6.44 -15.72 -2.44
C VAL A 348 7.64 -15.05 -1.80
N VAL A 349 8.83 -15.54 -2.03
CA VAL A 349 10.05 -14.98 -1.41
C VAL A 349 10.38 -13.64 -2.04
N PRO A 350 10.31 -12.52 -1.30
CA PRO A 350 10.70 -11.23 -1.84
C PRO A 350 12.21 -11.19 -2.12
N ILE A 351 12.58 -10.69 -3.28
CA ILE A 351 13.98 -10.46 -3.66
C ILE A 351 14.21 -8.97 -3.93
N SER A 352 15.32 -8.44 -3.45
CA SER A 352 15.65 -7.01 -3.57
C SER A 352 17.15 -6.79 -3.77
N PRO A 353 17.55 -5.83 -4.63
CA PRO A 353 18.91 -5.34 -4.63
C PRO A 353 19.30 -4.81 -3.25
N LYS A 354 20.59 -5.00 -2.86
CA LYS A 354 21.14 -4.43 -1.62
C LYS A 354 21.04 -2.90 -1.60
N GLY A 355 20.83 -2.32 -0.42
CA GLY A 355 20.78 -0.88 -0.22
C GLY A 355 19.37 -0.27 -0.23
N MET A 356 18.32 -1.08 -0.34
CA MET A 356 16.93 -0.64 -0.20
C MET A 356 16.54 -0.62 1.28
N LEU A 357 16.70 0.54 1.93
CA LEU A 357 16.55 0.69 3.39
C LEU A 357 15.18 0.27 3.92
N GLN A 358 14.10 0.59 3.21
CA GLN A 358 12.73 0.25 3.61
C GLN A 358 12.52 -1.26 3.82
N TYR A 359 13.28 -2.11 3.13
CA TYR A 359 13.21 -3.55 3.34
C TYR A 359 14.21 -4.04 4.38
N MET A 360 15.37 -3.38 4.48
CA MET A 360 16.40 -3.73 5.44
C MET A 360 16.01 -3.36 6.87
N GLU A 361 15.26 -2.28 7.04
CA GLU A 361 14.75 -1.80 8.33
C GLU A 361 13.40 -2.41 8.71
N SER A 362 12.74 -3.09 7.78
CA SER A 362 11.49 -3.81 8.07
C SER A 362 11.73 -4.94 9.07
N LYS A 363 10.77 -5.16 9.97
CA LYS A 363 10.75 -6.34 10.85
C LYS A 363 10.69 -7.68 10.09
N PHE A 364 10.50 -7.64 8.79
CA PHE A 364 10.51 -8.79 7.88
C PHE A 364 11.78 -8.86 7.01
N SER A 365 12.81 -8.12 7.36
CA SER A 365 14.07 -8.11 6.60
C SER A 365 14.70 -9.50 6.48
N ASP A 366 14.51 -10.37 7.48
CA ASP A 366 14.92 -11.78 7.46
C ASP A 366 14.18 -12.62 6.41
N GLN A 367 13.08 -12.11 5.85
CA GLN A 367 12.27 -12.76 4.82
C GLN A 367 12.62 -12.30 3.40
N VAL A 368 13.49 -11.31 3.26
CA VAL A 368 13.90 -10.75 1.97
C VAL A 368 15.26 -11.29 1.59
N LEU A 369 15.40 -11.79 0.38
CA LEU A 369 16.71 -12.13 -0.18
C LEU A 369 17.34 -10.92 -0.82
N PHE A 370 18.33 -10.37 -0.15
CA PHE A 370 19.11 -9.25 -0.68
C PHE A 370 20.28 -9.74 -1.52
N PHE A 371 20.43 -9.22 -2.72
CA PHE A 371 21.48 -9.57 -3.65
C PHE A 371 22.22 -8.34 -4.18
N LYS A 372 23.49 -8.50 -4.50
CA LYS A 372 24.30 -7.47 -5.16
C LYS A 372 24.09 -7.53 -6.67
N ASP A 373 24.08 -8.75 -7.22
CA ASP A 373 23.86 -9.08 -8.63
C ASP A 373 23.07 -10.40 -8.75
N VAL A 374 22.57 -10.70 -9.92
CA VAL A 374 21.70 -11.88 -10.13
C VAL A 374 22.46 -13.19 -9.99
N SER A 375 23.76 -13.20 -10.22
CA SER A 375 24.62 -14.39 -9.99
C SER A 375 24.71 -14.72 -8.49
N GLU A 376 24.81 -13.72 -7.60
CA GLU A 376 24.73 -13.91 -6.14
C GLU A 376 23.34 -14.45 -5.76
N LEU A 377 22.26 -13.90 -6.32
CA LEU A 377 20.91 -14.41 -6.09
C LEU A 377 20.80 -15.90 -6.42
N ARG A 378 21.31 -16.33 -7.57
CA ARG A 378 21.31 -17.74 -7.96
C ARG A 378 22.08 -18.61 -6.97
N SER A 379 23.20 -18.11 -6.47
CA SER A 379 24.00 -18.82 -5.46
C SER A 379 23.26 -18.95 -4.12
N LEU A 380 22.57 -17.90 -3.69
CA LEU A 380 21.76 -17.91 -2.47
C LEU A 380 20.60 -18.93 -2.56
N LEU A 381 19.95 -19.03 -3.72
CA LEU A 381 18.83 -19.97 -3.92
C LEU A 381 19.25 -21.44 -3.80
N ASN A 382 20.52 -21.77 -4.05
CA ASN A 382 21.02 -23.12 -3.82
C ASN A 382 21.11 -23.49 -2.33
N THR A 383 21.02 -22.50 -1.43
CA THR A 383 21.08 -22.69 0.03
C THR A 383 19.73 -22.62 0.73
N ILE A 384 18.67 -22.26 0.00
CA ILE A 384 17.34 -21.98 0.55
C ILE A 384 16.31 -22.87 -0.15
N ASP A 385 15.48 -23.55 0.65
CA ASP A 385 14.28 -24.22 0.12
C ASP A 385 13.15 -23.21 -0.09
N VAL A 386 13.10 -22.61 -1.27
CA VAL A 386 12.03 -21.67 -1.66
C VAL A 386 10.65 -22.33 -1.59
N GLY A 387 10.56 -23.64 -1.80
CA GLY A 387 9.30 -24.39 -1.76
C GLY A 387 8.73 -24.53 -0.35
N SER A 388 9.54 -24.36 0.69
CA SER A 388 9.12 -24.41 2.09
C SER A 388 8.67 -23.04 2.64
N TYR A 389 8.85 -21.97 1.87
CA TYR A 389 8.48 -20.61 2.29
C TYR A 389 6.96 -20.51 2.44
N LYS A 390 6.52 -20.10 3.61
CA LYS A 390 5.09 -20.03 3.95
C LYS A 390 4.64 -18.59 4.13
N PRO A 391 3.34 -18.30 3.89
CA PRO A 391 2.76 -17.03 4.25
C PRO A 391 3.07 -16.65 5.70
N LYS A 392 3.33 -15.38 5.95
CA LYS A 392 3.60 -14.87 7.30
C LYS A 392 2.36 -14.25 7.90
N ASN A 393 2.10 -14.61 9.16
CA ASN A 393 1.09 -13.94 9.96
C ASN A 393 1.76 -12.80 10.75
N PHE A 394 1.51 -11.56 10.37
CA PHE A 394 1.97 -10.38 11.10
C PHE A 394 0.82 -9.49 11.60
N PHE A 395 -0.33 -10.10 11.70
CA PHE A 395 -1.61 -9.48 11.96
C PHE A 395 -1.81 -9.01 13.37
N ALA A 396 -1.49 -9.87 14.35
CA ALA A 396 -1.81 -9.65 15.75
C ALA A 396 -1.27 -8.31 16.27
N ASP A 397 -0.11 -7.90 15.77
CA ASP A 397 0.56 -6.69 16.24
C ASP A 397 -0.12 -5.40 15.76
N PHE A 398 -0.67 -5.38 14.54
CA PHE A 398 -1.26 -4.15 14.01
C PHE A 398 -2.60 -3.82 14.63
N LEU A 399 -3.52 -4.78 14.70
CA LEU A 399 -4.83 -4.55 15.31
C LEU A 399 -4.66 -4.16 16.78
N GLN A 400 -3.79 -4.85 17.50
CA GLN A 400 -3.47 -4.50 18.88
C GLN A 400 -2.87 -3.09 18.96
N THR A 401 -1.95 -2.73 18.09
CA THR A 401 -1.38 -1.38 18.02
C THR A 401 -2.45 -0.32 17.74
N LEU A 402 -3.38 -0.59 16.82
CA LEU A 402 -4.49 0.31 16.53
C LEU A 402 -5.38 0.49 17.75
N LEU A 403 -5.70 -0.59 18.44
CA LEU A 403 -6.57 -0.57 19.62
C LEU A 403 -5.90 0.12 20.80
N ASP A 404 -4.65 -0.18 21.09
CA ASP A 404 -3.86 0.48 22.14
C ASP A 404 -3.69 1.97 21.86
N THR A 405 -3.50 2.32 20.57
CA THR A 405 -3.45 3.72 20.13
C THR A 405 -4.80 4.39 20.33
N SER A 406 -5.89 3.70 20.05
CA SER A 406 -7.24 4.21 20.20
C SER A 406 -7.65 4.36 21.68
N GLU A 407 -7.21 3.48 22.57
CA GLU A 407 -7.41 3.64 24.03
C GLU A 407 -6.78 4.92 24.56
N ASN A 408 -5.67 5.37 23.97
CA ASN A 408 -5.05 6.66 24.30
C ASN A 408 -5.80 7.87 23.70
N PHE A 409 -6.84 7.64 22.89
CA PHE A 409 -7.73 8.68 22.38
C PHE A 409 -8.81 9.08 23.38
N LEU A 410 -9.23 8.15 24.22
CA LEU A 410 -10.28 8.33 25.22
C LEU A 410 -9.68 8.79 26.55
#